data_b28ef228391232076664af51ce72d182
#
_entry.id   b28ef228391232076664af51ce72d182
#
_cell.length_a   1.000
_cell.length_b   1.000
_cell.length_c   1.000
_cell.angle_alpha   90.00
_cell.angle_beta   90.00
_cell.angle_gamma   90.00
#
_symmetry.space_group_name_H-M   'P 1'
#
loop_
_entity.id
_entity.type
_entity.pdbx_description
1 polymer ?
#
loop_
_entity_poly.entity_id
_entity_poly.type
_entity_poly.pdbx_seq_one_letter_code
_entity_poly.pdbx_strand_id
1 'polypeptide(L)'
;MVKQQKYDVIIAGCGVAGLYAALQFDESKQILMLSKREDTLSNSSLAQGGVAAVLDFENDSFDLHYEDTLIAGGHKNTPASVDVLVHEGPDDVRRIMELGVDFDKAPDGRPQKTLEGGHSRRRIVHHKDQTGYEIVIKLLAQVRQRSNIELAENTTVCEMAQVRGGFRLDLLCGEEPGSVFCSYCILAVSYTHLRAHETPEHLV
;
A
#
# COMPACT_ATOMS: atom_id res chain seq x y z
N MET A 1 4.84 -13.20 19.12
CA MET A 1 5.45 -12.21 20.06
C MET A 1 6.49 -11.41 19.29
N VAL A 2 6.53 -10.08 19.50
CA VAL A 2 7.52 -9.18 18.92
C VAL A 2 8.90 -9.49 19.50
N LYS A 3 9.93 -9.61 18.65
CA LYS A 3 11.26 -10.11 19.06
C LYS A 3 12.11 -9.07 19.78
N GLN A 4 11.91 -7.78 19.50
CA GLN A 4 12.68 -6.67 20.04
C GLN A 4 11.77 -5.63 20.65
N GLN A 5 12.28 -4.80 21.55
CA GLN A 5 11.53 -3.68 22.12
C GLN A 5 11.77 -2.36 21.38
N LYS A 6 12.77 -2.29 20.49
CA LYS A 6 13.14 -1.07 19.77
C LYS A 6 13.47 -1.36 18.30
N TYR A 7 12.88 -0.57 17.42
CA TYR A 7 13.07 -0.58 15.98
C TYR A 7 13.44 0.80 15.45
N ASP A 8 14.03 0.86 14.26
CA ASP A 8 14.20 2.15 13.57
C ASP A 8 12.86 2.66 13.06
N VAL A 9 12.08 1.75 12.46
CA VAL A 9 10.77 2.06 11.89
C VAL A 9 9.74 1.04 12.33
N ILE A 10 8.55 1.51 12.69
CA ILE A 10 7.37 0.66 12.82
C ILE A 10 6.36 1.05 11.74
N ILE A 11 5.83 0.05 11.04
CA ILE A 11 4.81 0.22 10.01
C ILE A 11 3.54 -0.48 10.47
N ALA A 12 2.50 0.29 10.76
CA ALA A 12 1.20 -0.25 11.11
C ALA A 12 0.36 -0.45 9.83
N GLY A 13 0.14 -1.71 9.46
CA GLY A 13 -0.60 -2.15 8.29
C GLY A 13 0.26 -2.89 7.27
N CYS A 14 -0.22 -4.06 6.84
CA CYS A 14 0.42 -4.95 5.84
C CYS A 14 -0.35 -4.97 4.50
N GLY A 15 -1.05 -3.89 4.16
CA GLY A 15 -1.56 -3.66 2.81
C GLY A 15 -0.46 -3.19 1.85
N VAL A 16 -0.81 -2.94 0.58
CA VAL A 16 0.16 -2.50 -0.45
C VAL A 16 1.02 -1.34 0.03
N ALA A 17 0.43 -0.31 0.64
CA ALA A 17 1.16 0.86 1.11
C ALA A 17 2.24 0.51 2.15
N GLY A 18 1.90 -0.32 3.14
CA GLY A 18 2.85 -0.73 4.18
C GLY A 18 3.94 -1.64 3.65
N LEU A 19 3.59 -2.63 2.82
CA LEU A 19 4.54 -3.55 2.20
C LEU A 19 5.51 -2.81 1.27
N TYR A 20 4.98 -1.94 0.41
CA TYR A 20 5.81 -1.16 -0.50
C TYR A 20 6.73 -0.19 0.26
N ALA A 21 6.22 0.51 1.28
CA ALA A 21 7.03 1.38 2.13
C ALA A 21 8.17 0.62 2.82
N ALA A 22 7.90 -0.58 3.35
CA ALA A 22 8.93 -1.40 4.00
C ALA A 22 10.11 -1.73 3.07
N LEU A 23 9.81 -1.98 1.80
CA LEU A 23 10.80 -2.32 0.77
C LEU A 23 11.64 -1.13 0.27
N GLN A 24 11.24 0.12 0.60
CA GLN A 24 12.02 1.32 0.25
C GLN A 24 13.16 1.59 1.24
N PHE A 25 13.13 1.00 2.42
CA PHE A 25 14.17 1.21 3.41
C PHE A 25 15.43 0.39 3.11
N ASP A 26 16.56 0.96 3.48
CA ASP A 26 17.85 0.29 3.48
C ASP A 26 17.86 -0.89 4.47
N GLU A 27 18.57 -1.98 4.14
CA GLU A 27 18.64 -3.18 4.95
C GLU A 27 19.31 -2.99 6.34
N SER A 28 19.99 -1.87 6.54
CA SER A 28 20.53 -1.51 7.86
C SER A 28 19.45 -1.10 8.85
N LYS A 29 18.22 -0.78 8.40
CA LYS A 29 17.11 -0.37 9.25
C LYS A 29 16.36 -1.57 9.78
N GLN A 30 16.19 -1.63 11.10
CA GLN A 30 15.34 -2.64 11.74
C GLN A 30 13.89 -2.20 11.69
N ILE A 31 13.06 -2.97 11.03
CA ILE A 31 11.66 -2.63 10.73
C ILE A 31 10.74 -3.65 11.40
N LEU A 32 9.71 -3.16 12.07
CA LEU A 32 8.58 -3.96 12.55
C LEU A 32 7.34 -3.60 11.74
N MET A 33 6.77 -4.58 11.07
CA MET A 33 5.46 -4.46 10.43
C MET A 33 4.40 -5.11 11.31
N LEU A 34 3.29 -4.41 11.52
CA LEU A 34 2.19 -4.85 12.37
C LEU A 34 0.96 -5.12 11.51
N SER A 35 0.39 -6.31 11.63
CA SER A 35 -0.89 -6.68 11.03
C SER A 35 -1.90 -7.04 12.11
N LYS A 36 -3.08 -6.41 12.05
CA LYS A 36 -4.20 -6.69 12.97
C LYS A 36 -4.73 -8.11 12.85
N ARG A 37 -4.59 -8.70 11.65
CA ARG A 37 -4.99 -10.08 11.30
C ARG A 37 -3.81 -10.77 10.64
N GLU A 38 -4.09 -11.83 9.89
CA GLU A 38 -3.11 -12.45 9.00
C GLU A 38 -2.58 -11.43 7.98
N ASP A 39 -1.30 -11.50 7.67
CA ASP A 39 -0.61 -10.52 6.81
C ASP A 39 -1.10 -10.54 5.35
N THR A 40 -1.73 -11.63 4.92
CA THR A 40 -2.34 -11.77 3.60
C THR A 40 -3.73 -11.15 3.50
N LEU A 41 -4.40 -10.85 4.62
CA LEU A 41 -5.76 -10.33 4.66
C LEU A 41 -5.76 -8.81 4.84
N SER A 42 -5.95 -8.10 3.75
CA SER A 42 -6.05 -6.63 3.74
C SER A 42 -7.09 -6.18 2.71
N ASN A 43 -7.56 -4.93 2.82
CA ASN A 43 -8.42 -4.35 1.77
C ASN A 43 -7.69 -4.32 0.41
N SER A 44 -6.38 -4.18 0.43
CA SER A 44 -5.56 -4.25 -0.79
C SER A 44 -5.64 -5.63 -1.45
N SER A 45 -5.58 -6.72 -0.67
CA SER A 45 -5.67 -8.08 -1.22
C SER A 45 -7.06 -8.43 -1.75
N LEU A 46 -8.08 -7.73 -1.30
CA LEU A 46 -9.47 -7.93 -1.75
C LEU A 46 -9.82 -7.05 -2.97
N ALA A 47 -8.93 -6.16 -3.39
CA ALA A 47 -9.16 -5.28 -4.53
C ALA A 47 -9.12 -6.06 -5.85
N GLN A 48 -10.21 -5.99 -6.61
CA GLN A 48 -10.39 -6.72 -7.87
C GLN A 48 -10.03 -5.90 -9.11
N GLY A 49 -10.14 -4.57 -9.02
CA GLY A 49 -9.79 -3.65 -10.09
C GLY A 49 -8.30 -3.67 -10.44
N GLY A 50 -7.91 -2.85 -11.40
CA GLY A 50 -6.53 -2.71 -11.81
C GLY A 50 -5.85 -1.49 -11.22
N VAL A 51 -4.64 -1.24 -11.70
CA VAL A 51 -3.81 -0.08 -11.34
C VAL A 51 -3.70 0.84 -12.54
N ALA A 52 -4.05 2.11 -12.35
CA ALA A 52 -3.97 3.13 -13.40
C ALA A 52 -2.55 3.72 -13.48
N ALA A 53 -1.93 3.65 -14.65
CA ALA A 53 -0.65 4.31 -14.91
C ALA A 53 -0.45 4.59 -16.40
N VAL A 54 0.18 5.72 -16.73
CA VAL A 54 0.53 6.07 -18.11
C VAL A 54 1.78 5.29 -18.51
N LEU A 55 1.59 4.10 -19.10
CA LEU A 55 2.67 3.23 -19.56
C LEU A 55 2.88 3.30 -21.07
N ASP A 56 2.06 4.09 -21.79
CA ASP A 56 2.04 4.18 -23.24
C ASP A 56 1.81 5.63 -23.68
N PHE A 57 2.89 6.34 -23.88
CA PHE A 57 2.87 7.77 -24.24
C PHE A 57 2.50 8.04 -25.72
N GLU A 58 2.32 7.01 -26.55
CA GLU A 58 1.82 7.17 -27.90
C GLU A 58 0.29 7.39 -27.92
N ASN A 59 -0.41 6.76 -26.96
CA ASN A 59 -1.88 6.76 -26.91
C ASN A 59 -2.44 7.40 -25.66
N ASP A 60 -1.60 7.81 -24.70
CA ASP A 60 -1.98 8.37 -23.42
C ASP A 60 -1.00 9.46 -22.97
N SER A 61 -1.38 10.28 -21.98
CA SER A 61 -0.50 11.31 -21.41
C SER A 61 -0.81 11.55 -19.93
N PHE A 62 0.13 12.18 -19.23
CA PHE A 62 -0.08 12.63 -17.86
C PHE A 62 -1.23 13.62 -17.76
N ASP A 63 -1.36 14.55 -18.67
CA ASP A 63 -2.45 15.54 -18.68
C ASP A 63 -3.82 14.86 -18.78
N LEU A 64 -3.97 13.86 -19.65
CA LEU A 64 -5.22 13.10 -19.78
C LEU A 64 -5.54 12.31 -18.51
N HIS A 65 -4.54 11.70 -17.87
CA HIS A 65 -4.74 10.97 -16.62
C HIS A 65 -5.07 11.92 -15.47
N TYR A 66 -4.42 13.07 -15.42
CA TYR A 66 -4.68 14.12 -14.44
C TYR A 66 -6.12 14.64 -14.53
N GLU A 67 -6.57 15.02 -15.72
CA GLU A 67 -7.94 15.49 -15.95
C GLU A 67 -8.98 14.42 -15.61
N ASP A 68 -8.79 13.18 -16.07
CA ASP A 68 -9.67 12.07 -15.74
C ASP A 68 -9.82 11.90 -14.22
N THR A 69 -8.70 12.02 -13.49
CA THR A 69 -8.67 11.88 -12.02
C THR A 69 -9.39 13.03 -11.33
N LEU A 70 -9.23 14.28 -11.81
CA LEU A 70 -9.96 15.43 -11.27
C LEU A 70 -11.46 15.30 -11.51
N ILE A 71 -11.87 14.90 -12.72
CA ILE A 71 -13.28 14.71 -13.09
C ILE A 71 -13.90 13.61 -12.23
N ALA A 72 -13.25 12.45 -12.12
CA ALA A 72 -13.73 11.33 -11.32
C ALA A 72 -13.89 11.70 -9.84
N GLY A 73 -13.01 12.53 -9.31
CA GLY A 73 -13.08 13.06 -7.95
C GLY A 73 -14.04 14.26 -7.78
N GLY A 74 -14.79 14.65 -8.84
CA GLY A 74 -15.70 15.80 -8.81
C GLY A 74 -14.98 17.11 -8.49
N HIS A 75 -13.73 17.24 -8.90
CA HIS A 75 -12.84 18.39 -8.63
C HIS A 75 -12.67 18.71 -7.13
N LYS A 76 -12.86 17.71 -6.26
CA LYS A 76 -12.60 17.82 -4.81
C LYS A 76 -11.20 17.32 -4.42
N ASN A 77 -10.46 16.78 -5.38
CA ASN A 77 -9.09 16.32 -5.20
C ASN A 77 -8.16 17.50 -4.86
N THR A 78 -7.08 17.22 -4.15
CA THR A 78 -5.96 18.13 -3.99
C THR A 78 -5.10 18.07 -5.26
N PRO A 79 -5.04 19.14 -6.09
CA PRO A 79 -4.37 19.11 -7.40
C PRO A 79 -2.90 18.64 -7.31
N ALA A 80 -2.15 19.15 -6.34
CA ALA A 80 -0.75 18.76 -6.13
C ALA A 80 -0.57 17.25 -5.82
N SER A 81 -1.55 16.64 -5.10
CA SER A 81 -1.49 15.19 -4.83
C SER A 81 -1.83 14.36 -6.07
N VAL A 82 -2.73 14.86 -6.92
CA VAL A 82 -3.02 14.20 -8.21
C VAL A 82 -1.83 14.27 -9.13
N ASP A 83 -1.12 15.40 -9.15
CA ASP A 83 0.09 15.58 -9.94
C ASP A 83 1.17 14.55 -9.57
N VAL A 84 1.46 14.39 -8.28
CA VAL A 84 2.39 13.38 -7.77
C VAL A 84 1.95 11.97 -8.18
N LEU A 85 0.68 11.61 -7.92
CA LEU A 85 0.15 10.29 -8.25
C LEU A 85 0.30 9.95 -9.74
N VAL A 86 0.01 10.89 -10.61
CA VAL A 86 0.02 10.66 -12.06
C VAL A 86 1.44 10.56 -12.61
N HIS A 87 2.36 11.39 -12.13
CA HIS A 87 3.73 11.44 -12.64
C HIS A 87 4.63 10.34 -12.04
N GLU A 88 4.45 9.99 -10.76
CA GLU A 88 5.26 8.95 -10.11
C GLU A 88 4.69 7.53 -10.34
N GLY A 89 3.37 7.42 -10.55
CA GLY A 89 2.69 6.13 -10.71
C GLY A 89 3.29 5.16 -11.73
N PRO A 90 3.71 5.59 -12.93
CA PRO A 90 4.34 4.71 -13.91
C PRO A 90 5.63 4.04 -13.42
N ASP A 91 6.45 4.76 -12.68
CA ASP A 91 7.69 4.22 -12.14
C ASP A 91 7.42 3.25 -10.99
N ASP A 92 6.43 3.56 -10.14
CA ASP A 92 5.97 2.65 -9.09
C ASP A 92 5.39 1.36 -9.67
N VAL A 93 4.59 1.44 -10.74
CA VAL A 93 4.07 0.24 -11.42
C VAL A 93 5.20 -0.60 -12.02
N ARG A 94 6.21 0.01 -12.64
CA ARG A 94 7.39 -0.72 -13.12
C ARG A 94 8.13 -1.36 -11.95
N ARG A 95 8.28 -0.64 -10.85
CA ARG A 95 8.98 -1.15 -9.66
C ARG A 95 8.30 -2.37 -9.05
N ILE A 96 6.97 -2.38 -8.93
CA ILE A 96 6.28 -3.58 -8.41
C ILE A 96 6.38 -4.76 -9.38
N MET A 97 6.44 -4.53 -10.70
CA MET A 97 6.72 -5.58 -11.68
C MET A 97 8.13 -6.17 -11.50
N GLU A 98 9.15 -5.34 -11.25
CA GLU A 98 10.50 -5.80 -10.91
C GLU A 98 10.52 -6.62 -9.61
N LEU A 99 9.65 -6.30 -8.66
CA LEU A 99 9.47 -7.05 -7.42
C LEU A 99 8.66 -8.36 -7.61
N GLY A 100 8.27 -8.67 -8.84
CA GLY A 100 7.67 -9.94 -9.24
C GLY A 100 6.17 -9.94 -9.44
N VAL A 101 5.50 -8.76 -9.40
CA VAL A 101 4.08 -8.66 -9.76
C VAL A 101 3.89 -8.98 -11.24
N ASP A 102 3.02 -9.95 -11.55
CA ASP A 102 2.79 -10.43 -12.90
C ASP A 102 1.41 -9.98 -13.40
N PHE A 103 1.37 -8.83 -14.06
CA PHE A 103 0.17 -8.37 -14.73
C PHE A 103 -0.10 -9.19 -16.00
N ASP A 104 -1.37 -9.31 -16.38
CA ASP A 104 -1.78 -9.94 -17.62
C ASP A 104 -1.08 -9.28 -18.81
N LYS A 105 -0.69 -10.11 -19.80
CA LYS A 105 0.13 -9.68 -20.94
C LYS A 105 -0.66 -9.70 -22.23
N ALA A 106 -0.45 -8.68 -23.03
CA ALA A 106 -0.87 -8.65 -24.43
C ALA A 106 -0.01 -9.61 -25.28
N PRO A 107 -0.43 -9.93 -26.51
CA PRO A 107 0.33 -10.84 -27.39
C PRO A 107 1.77 -10.38 -27.68
N ASP A 108 2.07 -9.11 -27.54
CA ASP A 108 3.41 -8.53 -27.71
C ASP A 108 4.29 -8.63 -26.44
N GLY A 109 3.75 -9.24 -25.35
CA GLY A 109 4.45 -9.42 -24.10
C GLY A 109 4.40 -8.22 -23.14
N ARG A 110 3.84 -7.08 -23.56
CA ARG A 110 3.64 -5.92 -22.69
C ARG A 110 2.45 -6.12 -21.76
N PRO A 111 2.36 -5.40 -20.63
CA PRO A 111 1.18 -5.43 -19.78
C PRO A 111 -0.09 -5.10 -20.58
N GLN A 112 -1.09 -5.95 -20.47
CA GLN A 112 -2.40 -5.71 -21.05
C GLN A 112 -3.07 -4.56 -20.31
N LYS A 113 -3.63 -3.61 -21.07
CA LYS A 113 -4.30 -2.42 -20.54
C LYS A 113 -5.79 -2.46 -20.87
N THR A 114 -6.62 -2.23 -19.87
CA THR A 114 -8.07 -2.10 -20.03
C THR A 114 -8.53 -0.66 -19.84
N LEU A 115 -9.73 -0.39 -20.28
CA LEU A 115 -10.46 0.84 -20.03
C LEU A 115 -11.48 0.56 -18.93
N GLU A 116 -11.40 1.33 -17.84
CA GLU A 116 -12.37 1.26 -16.76
C GLU A 116 -13.05 2.62 -16.56
N GLY A 117 -14.12 2.63 -15.75
CA GLY A 117 -14.87 3.86 -15.45
C GLY A 117 -13.98 4.97 -14.88
N GLY A 118 -14.26 6.20 -15.27
CA GLY A 118 -13.47 7.37 -14.87
C GLY A 118 -12.20 7.62 -15.68
N HIS A 119 -11.88 6.75 -16.65
CA HIS A 119 -10.69 6.90 -17.51
C HIS A 119 -11.07 7.08 -18.98
N SER A 120 -10.44 8.03 -19.66
CA SER A 120 -10.60 8.29 -21.11
C SER A 120 -9.69 7.44 -21.98
N ARG A 121 -8.69 6.78 -21.41
CA ARG A 121 -7.68 5.97 -22.10
C ARG A 121 -7.49 4.62 -21.42
N ARG A 122 -6.99 3.63 -22.21
CA ARG A 122 -6.61 2.30 -21.71
C ARG A 122 -5.30 2.39 -20.97
N ARG A 123 -5.33 2.54 -19.65
CA ARG A 123 -4.15 2.65 -18.78
C ARG A 123 -4.19 1.74 -17.55
N ILE A 124 -5.22 0.91 -17.44
CA ILE A 124 -5.41 0.05 -16.28
C ILE A 124 -4.70 -1.28 -16.54
N VAL A 125 -3.64 -1.56 -15.80
CA VAL A 125 -2.99 -2.87 -15.77
C VAL A 125 -3.64 -3.72 -14.68
N HIS A 126 -3.78 -5.02 -14.91
CA HIS A 126 -4.51 -5.92 -14.02
C HIS A 126 -3.93 -7.33 -14.05
N HIS A 127 -4.24 -8.11 -13.03
CA HIS A 127 -4.02 -9.56 -13.01
C HIS A 127 -5.37 -10.24 -12.82
N LYS A 128 -6.00 -10.68 -13.93
CA LYS A 128 -7.35 -11.25 -13.94
C LYS A 128 -8.34 -10.33 -13.17
N ASP A 129 -9.05 -10.90 -12.19
CA ASP A 129 -9.93 -10.21 -11.24
C ASP A 129 -9.36 -10.15 -9.81
N GLN A 130 -8.04 -10.34 -9.66
CA GLN A 130 -7.35 -10.48 -8.38
C GLN A 130 -6.07 -9.62 -8.31
N THR A 131 -6.10 -8.45 -8.92
CA THR A 131 -4.91 -7.58 -9.04
C THR A 131 -4.33 -7.23 -7.67
N GLY A 132 -5.18 -6.88 -6.71
CA GLY A 132 -4.72 -6.54 -5.38
C GLY A 132 -4.08 -7.71 -4.65
N TYR A 133 -4.64 -8.91 -4.79
CA TYR A 133 -4.07 -10.12 -4.21
C TYR A 133 -2.69 -10.44 -4.79
N GLU A 134 -2.55 -10.39 -6.12
CA GLU A 134 -1.28 -10.59 -6.80
C GLU A 134 -0.20 -9.63 -6.27
N ILE A 135 -0.51 -8.32 -6.20
CA ILE A 135 0.42 -7.31 -5.69
C ILE A 135 0.82 -7.62 -4.24
N VAL A 136 -0.16 -7.84 -3.35
CA VAL A 136 0.11 -8.10 -1.93
C VAL A 136 0.99 -9.33 -1.75
N ILE A 137 0.67 -10.46 -2.39
CA ILE A 137 1.43 -11.71 -2.23
C ILE A 137 2.87 -11.56 -2.72
N LYS A 138 3.10 -10.87 -3.83
CA LYS A 138 4.45 -10.65 -4.36
C LYS A 138 5.28 -9.73 -3.46
N LEU A 139 4.70 -8.59 -3.05
CA LEU A 139 5.40 -7.70 -2.12
C LEU A 139 5.67 -8.37 -0.76
N LEU A 140 4.71 -9.13 -0.24
CA LEU A 140 4.87 -9.88 0.99
C LEU A 140 5.98 -10.93 0.89
N ALA A 141 6.10 -11.61 -0.26
CA ALA A 141 7.19 -12.53 -0.51
C ALA A 141 8.57 -11.85 -0.48
N GLN A 142 8.67 -10.62 -1.02
CA GLN A 142 9.90 -9.82 -0.94
C GLN A 142 10.21 -9.39 0.50
N VAL A 143 9.20 -8.92 1.23
CA VAL A 143 9.34 -8.53 2.63
C VAL A 143 9.83 -9.72 3.48
N ARG A 144 9.26 -10.91 3.30
CA ARG A 144 9.65 -12.12 4.03
C ARG A 144 11.08 -12.59 3.75
N GLN A 145 11.68 -12.18 2.64
CA GLN A 145 13.10 -12.46 2.33
C GLN A 145 14.07 -11.52 3.06
N ARG A 146 13.58 -10.38 3.57
CA ARG A 146 14.37 -9.37 4.25
C ARG A 146 14.57 -9.73 5.73
N SER A 147 15.79 -10.03 6.14
CA SER A 147 16.12 -10.38 7.54
C SER A 147 15.98 -9.22 8.53
N ASN A 148 16.00 -7.99 8.02
CA ASN A 148 15.84 -6.75 8.80
C ASN A 148 14.37 -6.34 9.01
N ILE A 149 13.41 -7.08 8.43
CA ILE A 149 11.98 -6.81 8.58
C ILE A 149 11.33 -7.93 9.40
N GLU A 150 10.73 -7.57 10.50
CA GLU A 150 9.92 -8.45 11.32
C GLU A 150 8.44 -8.23 11.03
N LEU A 151 7.69 -9.31 10.80
CA LEU A 151 6.23 -9.29 10.64
C LEU A 151 5.58 -9.81 11.93
N ALA A 152 4.70 -9.02 12.52
CA ALA A 152 3.89 -9.39 13.67
C ALA A 152 2.40 -9.37 13.29
N GLU A 153 1.87 -10.56 13.06
CA GLU A 153 0.45 -10.78 12.80
C GLU A 153 -0.37 -10.75 14.10
N ASN A 154 -1.69 -10.64 13.96
CA ASN A 154 -2.64 -10.61 15.08
C ASN A 154 -2.23 -9.60 16.17
N THR A 155 -1.66 -8.48 15.72
CA THR A 155 -1.12 -7.44 16.56
C THR A 155 -1.79 -6.10 16.27
N THR A 156 -2.53 -5.59 17.26
CA THR A 156 -3.28 -4.34 17.15
C THR A 156 -2.51 -3.23 17.86
N VAL A 157 -2.38 -2.08 17.21
CA VAL A 157 -1.91 -0.85 17.87
C VAL A 157 -3.07 -0.27 18.65
N CYS A 158 -2.92 -0.18 19.96
CA CYS A 158 -3.93 0.35 20.88
C CYS A 158 -3.73 1.84 21.14
N GLU A 159 -2.48 2.26 21.32
CA GLU A 159 -2.11 3.64 21.56
C GLU A 159 -0.76 3.97 20.92
N MET A 160 -0.58 5.21 20.51
CA MET A 160 0.69 5.74 20.05
C MET A 160 0.96 7.06 20.76
N ALA A 161 2.11 7.16 21.41
CA ALA A 161 2.56 8.35 22.10
C ALA A 161 3.90 8.82 21.56
N GLN A 162 4.04 10.12 21.32
CA GLN A 162 5.32 10.72 21.02
C GLN A 162 6.16 10.77 22.31
N VAL A 163 7.40 10.29 22.22
CA VAL A 163 8.36 10.26 23.33
C VAL A 163 9.68 10.88 22.89
N ARG A 164 10.61 11.07 23.84
CA ARG A 164 11.93 11.59 23.48
C ARG A 164 12.65 10.65 22.51
N GLY A 165 12.88 11.12 21.30
CA GLY A 165 13.61 10.39 20.25
C GLY A 165 12.76 9.44 19.40
N GLY A 166 11.43 9.61 19.38
CA GLY A 166 10.56 8.81 18.51
C GLY A 166 9.16 8.59 19.08
N PHE A 167 8.69 7.35 18.97
CA PHE A 167 7.33 6.96 19.34
C PHE A 167 7.34 5.69 20.21
N ARG A 168 6.42 5.62 21.15
CA ARG A 168 6.01 4.41 21.84
C ARG A 168 4.67 3.97 21.28
N LEU A 169 4.57 2.69 20.93
CA LEU A 169 3.30 2.07 20.54
C LEU A 169 2.96 1.01 21.59
N ASP A 170 1.76 1.10 22.11
CA ASP A 170 1.18 0.08 22.99
C ASP A 170 0.37 -0.87 22.11
N LEU A 171 0.67 -2.15 22.22
CA LEU A 171 0.19 -3.22 21.32
C LEU A 171 -0.65 -4.21 22.11
N LEU A 172 -1.57 -4.84 21.40
CA LEU A 172 -2.26 -6.06 21.84
C LEU A 172 -1.89 -7.19 20.86
N CYS A 173 -1.04 -8.12 21.30
CA CYS A 173 -0.58 -9.27 20.53
C CYS A 173 -1.49 -10.48 20.84
N GLY A 174 -2.53 -10.70 20.06
CA GLY A 174 -3.64 -11.56 20.48
C GLY A 174 -4.32 -10.94 21.70
N GLU A 175 -4.19 -11.57 22.88
CA GLU A 175 -4.73 -11.07 24.14
C GLU A 175 -3.64 -10.49 25.08
N GLU A 176 -2.38 -10.57 24.69
CA GLU A 176 -1.26 -10.12 25.53
C GLU A 176 -0.87 -8.67 25.22
N PRO A 177 -0.88 -7.79 26.22
CA PRO A 177 -0.42 -6.42 26.04
C PRO A 177 1.11 -6.36 25.94
N GLY A 178 1.60 -5.42 25.16
CA GLY A 178 3.02 -5.16 24.98
C GLY A 178 3.28 -3.71 24.59
N SER A 179 4.53 -3.30 24.64
CA SER A 179 4.94 -1.96 24.17
C SER A 179 6.23 -2.06 23.38
N VAL A 180 6.31 -1.29 22.32
CA VAL A 180 7.48 -1.17 21.44
C VAL A 180 7.82 0.29 21.18
N PHE A 181 9.08 0.53 20.84
CA PHE A 181 9.59 1.88 20.56
C PHE A 181 10.17 1.94 19.14
N CYS A 182 10.04 3.10 18.48
CA CYS A 182 10.67 3.37 17.20
C CYS A 182 11.08 4.82 17.04
N SER A 183 12.04 5.06 16.16
CA SER A 183 12.42 6.42 15.76
C SER A 183 11.37 7.04 14.84
N TYR A 184 10.80 6.24 13.94
CA TYR A 184 9.77 6.64 12.96
C TYR A 184 8.62 5.66 12.96
N CYS A 185 7.40 6.17 12.76
CA CYS A 185 6.20 5.35 12.63
C CYS A 185 5.47 5.72 11.33
N ILE A 186 5.13 4.69 10.54
CA ILE A 186 4.31 4.82 9.33
C ILE A 186 2.94 4.19 9.63
N LEU A 187 1.88 5.00 9.51
CA LEU A 187 0.51 4.52 9.64
C LEU A 187 -0.04 4.20 8.24
N ALA A 188 0.16 2.97 7.80
CA ALA A 188 -0.34 2.44 6.53
C ALA A 188 -1.68 1.73 6.72
N VAL A 189 -2.56 2.32 7.54
CA VAL A 189 -3.85 1.77 7.94
C VAL A 189 -4.96 2.24 7.00
N SER A 190 -5.99 1.40 6.85
CA SER A 190 -7.16 1.70 6.05
C SER A 190 -8.29 2.31 6.89
N TYR A 191 -9.43 2.55 6.27
CA TYR A 191 -10.64 3.16 6.85
C TYR A 191 -11.09 2.60 8.21
N THR A 192 -10.78 1.35 8.51
CA THR A 192 -11.14 0.72 9.79
C THR A 192 -10.41 1.31 11.01
N HIS A 193 -9.33 2.08 10.80
CA HIS A 193 -8.54 2.68 11.86
C HIS A 193 -8.61 4.21 11.88
N LEU A 194 -8.72 4.82 10.71
CA LEU A 194 -8.95 6.24 10.58
C LEU A 194 -10.41 6.42 10.19
N ARG A 195 -11.28 6.65 11.15
CA ARG A 195 -12.65 7.09 10.87
C ARG A 195 -12.59 8.50 10.27
N ALA A 196 -12.38 8.59 8.97
CA ALA A 196 -12.81 9.74 8.22
C ALA A 196 -14.33 9.65 8.19
N HIS A 197 -15.03 10.57 8.83
CA HIS A 197 -16.46 10.89 8.71
C HIS A 197 -17.28 9.93 7.81
N GLU A 198 -17.33 8.66 8.19
CA GLU A 198 -18.16 7.67 7.50
C GLU A 198 -19.60 8.01 7.81
N THR A 199 -20.41 8.18 6.78
CA THR A 199 -21.85 8.25 6.96
C THR A 199 -22.36 6.89 7.41
N PRO A 200 -23.48 6.81 8.19
CA PRO A 200 -24.03 5.54 8.65
C PRO A 200 -24.28 4.50 7.56
N GLU A 201 -24.43 4.94 6.30
CA GLU A 201 -24.64 4.08 5.14
C GLU A 201 -23.39 3.27 4.73
N HIS A 202 -22.21 3.63 5.19
CA HIS A 202 -20.95 2.93 4.91
C HIS A 202 -20.54 1.92 6.00
N LEU A 203 -21.40 1.74 7.02
CA LEU A 203 -21.15 0.83 8.14
C LEU A 203 -21.89 -0.52 8.01
N VAL A 204 -22.40 -0.87 6.81
CA VAL A 204 -23.10 -2.13 6.53
C VAL A 204 -22.15 -3.15 5.95
#